data_324c345ab8c9642927499196b4e9df78
#
_entry.id   324c345ab8c9642927499196b4e9df78
#
_cell.length_a   1.000
_cell.length_b   1.000
_cell.length_c   1.000
_cell.angle_alpha   90.00
_cell.angle_beta   90.00
_cell.angle_gamma   90.00
#
_symmetry.space_group_name_H-M   'P 1'
#
loop_
_entity.id
_entity.type
_entity.pdbx_description
1 polymer ?
#
loop_
_entity_poly.entity_id
_entity_poly.type
_entity_poly.pdbx_seq_one_letter_code
_entity_poly.pdbx_strand_id
1 'polypeptide(L)' 'MSKYNTLWAYIHGCGKPQLILTFDEIGQIAGVPLDHSFLKYKKELYSYGYEVVRISLKAQTVLFAKRKEG' A
#
# COMPACT_ATOMS: atom_id res chain seq x y z
N MET A 1 -8.11 12.24 -7.65
CA MET A 1 -7.28 11.84 -6.51
C MET A 1 -7.87 10.62 -5.85
N SER A 2 -7.01 9.68 -5.49
CA SER A 2 -7.42 8.44 -4.85
C SER A 2 -7.57 8.63 -3.35
N LYS A 3 -8.50 7.90 -2.75
CA LYS A 3 -8.67 7.91 -1.30
C LYS A 3 -7.50 7.27 -0.56
N TYR A 4 -6.60 6.62 -1.27
CA TYR A 4 -5.41 5.99 -0.69
C TYR A 4 -4.15 6.84 -0.83
N ASN A 5 -4.28 8.06 -1.28
CA ASN A 5 -3.13 8.91 -1.54
C ASN A 5 -2.24 9.09 -0.30
N THR A 6 -2.85 9.26 0.86
CA THR A 6 -2.11 9.40 2.14
C THR A 6 -1.33 8.13 2.45
N LEU A 7 -1.92 6.97 2.16
CA LEU A 7 -1.24 5.69 2.36
C LEU A 7 -0.02 5.57 1.45
N TRP A 8 -0.17 5.94 0.18
CA TRP A 8 0.94 5.87 -0.76
C TRP A 8 2.10 6.77 -0.33
N ALA A 9 1.77 7.96 0.14
CA ALA A 9 2.78 8.90 0.62
C ALA A 9 3.49 8.35 1.87
N TYR A 10 2.75 7.70 2.76
CA TYR A 10 3.32 7.08 3.95
C TYR A 10 4.33 5.99 3.58
N ILE A 11 3.96 5.12 2.65
CA ILE A 11 4.84 4.03 2.21
C ILE A 11 6.11 4.59 1.58
N HIS A 12 5.95 5.59 0.72
CA HIS A 12 7.10 6.25 0.09
C HIS A 12 8.01 6.88 1.13
N GLY A 13 7.43 7.50 2.14
CA GLY A 13 8.20 8.16 3.20
C GLY A 13 8.95 7.20 4.11
N CYS A 14 8.51 5.94 4.21
CA CYS A 14 9.21 4.93 5.01
C CYS A 14 10.57 4.58 4.42
N GLY A 15 10.70 4.61 3.09
CA GLY A 15 11.97 4.34 2.41
C GLY A 15 12.51 2.94 2.57
N LYS A 16 11.70 2.02 3.08
CA LYS A 16 12.13 0.63 3.31
C LYS A 16 12.02 -0.18 2.03
N PRO A 17 12.93 -1.16 1.80
CA PRO A 17 12.83 -2.02 0.61
C PRO A 17 11.58 -2.90 0.64
N GLN A 18 11.09 -3.25 1.83
CA GLN A 18 9.85 -3.99 2.01
C GLN A 18 9.12 -3.48 3.23
N LEU A 19 7.80 -3.54 3.19
CA LEU A 19 6.97 -3.06 4.28
C LEU A 19 5.69 -3.90 4.34
N ILE A 20 5.40 -4.43 5.53
CA ILE A 20 4.17 -5.19 5.76
C ILE A 20 3.27 -4.37 6.66
N LEU A 21 2.03 -4.17 6.23
CA LEU A 21 1.01 -3.46 7.01
C LEU A 21 -0.20 -4.36 7.17
N THR A 22 -0.82 -4.31 8.35
CA THR A 22 -2.10 -4.98 8.56
C THR A 22 -3.22 -4.18 7.90
N PHE A 23 -4.35 -4.82 7.68
CA PHE A 23 -5.53 -4.13 7.14
C PHE A 23 -5.95 -2.97 8.04
N ASP A 24 -5.88 -3.16 9.36
CA ASP A 24 -6.21 -2.12 10.32
C ASP A 24 -5.26 -0.92 10.19
N GLU A 25 -3.96 -1.20 10.10
CA GLU A 25 -2.97 -0.14 9.92
C GLU A 25 -3.21 0.64 8.64
N ILE A 26 -3.52 -0.06 7.56
CA ILE A 26 -3.82 0.58 6.27
C ILE A 26 -5.02 1.51 6.42
N GLY A 27 -6.07 1.04 7.07
CA GLY A 27 -7.26 1.84 7.29
C GLY A 27 -6.98 3.09 8.12
N GLN A 28 -6.16 2.96 9.14
CA GLN A 28 -5.80 4.09 9.99
C GLN A 28 -4.95 5.12 9.24
N ILE A 29 -3.98 4.65 8.47
CA ILE A 29 -3.09 5.54 7.71
C ILE A 29 -3.86 6.22 6.59
N ALA A 30 -4.68 5.48 5.86
CA ALA A 30 -5.44 6.02 4.73
C ALA A 30 -6.62 6.88 5.18
N GLY A 31 -7.10 6.67 6.41
CA GLY A 31 -8.28 7.36 6.91
C GLY A 31 -9.58 6.80 6.35
N VAL A 32 -9.52 5.70 5.63
CA VAL A 32 -10.69 5.00 5.07
C VAL A 32 -10.46 3.50 5.18
N PRO A 33 -11.50 2.70 5.36
CA PRO A 33 -11.33 1.25 5.47
C PRO A 33 -10.85 0.65 4.15
N LEU A 34 -10.09 -0.44 4.26
CA LEU A 34 -9.65 -1.19 3.11
C LEU A 34 -10.85 -1.89 2.47
N ASP A 35 -11.04 -1.72 1.17
CA ASP A 35 -12.13 -2.34 0.45
C ASP A 35 -11.68 -2.76 -0.95
N HIS A 36 -12.63 -3.19 -1.78
CA HIS A 36 -12.31 -3.66 -3.13
C HIS A 36 -11.64 -2.61 -3.99
N SER A 37 -11.86 -1.34 -3.73
CA SER A 37 -11.24 -0.29 -4.52
C SER A 37 -9.73 -0.23 -4.33
N PHE A 38 -9.21 -0.82 -3.25
CA PHE A 38 -7.77 -0.92 -3.05
C PHE A 38 -7.11 -1.64 -4.24
N LEU A 39 -7.73 -2.70 -4.74
CA LEU A 39 -7.20 -3.45 -5.88
C LEU A 39 -7.17 -2.61 -7.15
N LYS A 40 -8.13 -1.70 -7.27
CA LYS A 40 -8.19 -0.78 -8.41
C LYS A 40 -7.10 0.30 -8.32
N TYR A 41 -6.87 0.82 -7.12
CA TYR A 41 -5.99 1.96 -6.94
C TYR A 41 -4.54 1.60 -6.63
N LYS A 42 -4.24 0.33 -6.37
CA LYS A 42 -2.88 -0.08 -6.01
C LYS A 42 -1.84 0.28 -7.07
N LYS A 43 -2.26 0.39 -8.32
CA LYS A 43 -1.37 0.77 -9.41
C LYS A 43 -0.80 2.18 -9.25
N GLU A 44 -1.51 3.04 -8.52
CA GLU A 44 -1.03 4.39 -8.26
C GLU A 44 0.26 4.39 -7.46
N LEU A 45 0.47 3.33 -6.67
CA LEU A 45 1.68 3.19 -5.87
C LEU A 45 2.94 3.11 -6.73
N TYR A 46 2.80 2.65 -7.97
CA TYR A 46 3.92 2.56 -8.90
C TYR A 46 4.61 3.91 -9.09
N SER A 47 3.84 4.98 -9.15
CA SER A 47 4.43 6.31 -9.33
C SER A 47 5.18 6.80 -8.10
N TYR A 48 4.98 6.12 -6.97
CA TYR A 48 5.73 6.39 -5.74
C TYR A 48 6.97 5.49 -5.59
N GLY A 49 7.21 4.62 -6.57
CA GLY A 49 8.35 3.73 -6.55
C GLY A 49 8.15 2.44 -5.77
N TYR A 50 6.91 2.09 -5.47
CA TYR A 50 6.55 0.88 -4.71
C TYR A 50 5.48 0.09 -5.43
N GLU A 51 5.26 -1.14 -4.98
CA GLU A 51 4.21 -2.00 -5.53
C GLU A 51 3.65 -2.88 -4.43
N VAL A 52 2.42 -3.35 -4.64
CA VAL A 52 1.81 -4.36 -3.79
C VAL A 52 2.26 -5.72 -4.29
N VAL A 53 3.00 -6.44 -3.46
CA VAL A 53 3.54 -7.74 -3.83
C VAL A 53 2.56 -8.86 -3.50
N ARG A 54 1.94 -8.77 -2.31
CA ARG A 54 1.09 -9.85 -1.85
C ARG A 54 0.05 -9.31 -0.88
N ILE A 55 -1.16 -9.84 -0.98
CA ILE A 55 -2.24 -9.57 -0.04
C ILE A 55 -2.61 -10.91 0.60
N SER A 56 -2.54 -10.97 1.93
CA SER A 56 -2.93 -12.15 2.66
C SER A 56 -4.25 -11.90 3.36
N LEU A 57 -5.31 -12.53 2.88
CA LEU A 57 -6.63 -12.41 3.53
C LEU A 57 -6.64 -13.14 4.85
N LYS A 58 -5.90 -14.24 4.95
CA LYS A 58 -5.84 -15.03 6.18
C LYS A 58 -5.15 -14.28 7.30
N ALA A 59 -4.01 -13.67 7.01
CA ALA A 59 -3.26 -12.88 7.98
C ALA A 59 -3.74 -11.44 8.07
N GLN A 60 -4.55 -11.00 7.12
CA GLN A 60 -5.03 -9.61 7.01
C GLN A 60 -3.87 -8.63 6.93
N THR A 61 -2.94 -8.95 6.05
CA THR A 61 -1.76 -8.10 5.82
C THR A 61 -1.53 -7.88 4.34
N VAL A 62 -0.79 -6.82 4.04
CA VAL A 62 -0.37 -6.52 2.68
C VAL A 62 1.14 -6.28 2.69
N LEU A 63 1.84 -6.93 1.77
CA LEU A 63 3.27 -6.75 1.59
C LEU A 63 3.51 -5.78 0.45
N PHE A 64 4.22 -4.71 0.76
CA PHE A 64 4.66 -3.72 -0.22
C PHE A 64 6.17 -3.88 -0.42
N ALA A 65 6.65 -3.62 -1.61
CA ALA A 65 8.06 -3.66 -1.90
C ALA A 65 8.44 -2.50 -2.81
N LYS A 66 9.67 -2.02 -2.64
CA LYS A 66 10.22 -1.00 -3.49
C LYS A 66 10.45 -1.58 -4.88
N ARG A 67 10.01 -0.86 -5.90
CA ARG A 67 10.19 -1.31 -7.28
C ARG A 67 11.65 -1.11 -7.70
N LYS A 68 12.15 -2.08 -8.44
CA LYS A 68 13.44 -1.91 -9.10
C LYS A 68 13.26 -0.91 -10.24
N GLU A 69 14.08 0.09 -10.24
CA GLU A 69 14.14 0.96 -11.39
C GLU A 69 15.01 0.26 -12.43
N GLY A 70 14.36 -0.10 -13.51
CA GLY A 70 15.00 -0.83 -14.58
C GLY A 70 15.79 0.06 -15.49
#